data_9d36132363944191284abff7b8057ae6
#
_entry.id   9d36132363944191284abff7b8057ae6
#
_cell.length_a   1.000
_cell.length_b   1.000
_cell.length_c   1.000
_cell.angle_alpha   90.00
_cell.angle_beta   90.00
_cell.angle_gamma   90.00
#
_symmetry.space_group_name_H-M   'P 1'
#
loop_
_entity.id
_entity.type
_entity.pdbx_description
1 polymer ?
#
loop_
_entity_poly.entity_id
_entity_poly.type
_entity_poly.pdbx_seq_one_letter_code
_entity_poly.pdbx_strand_id
1 'polypeptide(L)'
;DLSGAEAASPKIDHAAEADALKTACEASQAVCTSVLREKKTAAPPKLFDLTSLQREANRIFGYTAKQTLDLAQALYEKKLLTYPRTDSTYLTDDMGETAASTAAMLCGKLAFMEGAEFSPDVSRVLDSRQVSDHHAIIPTMELAKADLAALPESERNILTLAGARLLFAAAEPHTYEVVTAVFQCAGGEFTAKGKTVLCMGWKELERRYRATLKKKPDTDGEENALALDAPPFAEGQSFDRPAVKVTAHDTTPPKQHTEASLLSAMERAGNEDTDPDAERRGLGTPATRAAVIEKLVKSGFVERKGKQLIPTGDGNGLVAVLPDVLTSPQLTAEWENTLTQIAKGKADADGFMRGIEAMARELVQAHPNISDADKARFKEDKPVIGKCPRCGGSVYEGRKNYYCGNRDCAFTMWKNDRFFEERKTAFTPKIAAALLKDGKAKVKKLYSPKTGKTYDGLVLLADTGGKYVNYRATVSRDRELTQQA
;
A
#
# COMPACT_ATOMS: atom_id res chain seq x y z
N ASP A 1 -24.45 -16.01 25.37
CA ASP A 1 -24.29 -15.00 26.43
C ASP A 1 -23.51 -15.65 27.60
N LEU A 2 -22.17 -15.58 27.54
CA LEU A 2 -21.29 -16.06 28.62
C LEU A 2 -20.93 -14.86 29.53
N SER A 3 -21.90 -14.24 30.08
CA SER A 3 -21.72 -13.22 31.13
C SER A 3 -21.24 -13.90 32.39
N GLY A 4 -19.93 -13.92 32.63
CA GLY A 4 -19.36 -14.33 33.91
C GLY A 4 -18.20 -15.33 33.90
N ALA A 5 -17.81 -15.85 32.75
CA ALA A 5 -16.54 -16.56 32.63
C ALA A 5 -15.46 -15.58 32.16
N GLU A 6 -14.36 -15.45 32.89
CA GLU A 6 -13.13 -14.88 32.35
C GLU A 6 -12.87 -15.54 31.02
N ALA A 7 -12.79 -14.74 29.95
CA ALA A 7 -12.53 -15.25 28.63
C ALA A 7 -11.19 -15.99 28.69
N ALA A 8 -11.20 -17.31 28.54
CA ALA A 8 -10.00 -18.10 28.49
C ALA A 8 -9.11 -17.50 27.40
N SER A 9 -7.90 -17.06 27.76
CA SER A 9 -6.97 -16.49 26.81
C SER A 9 -6.72 -17.53 25.72
N PRO A 10 -6.93 -17.19 24.43
CA PRO A 10 -6.66 -18.14 23.34
C PRO A 10 -5.16 -18.42 23.17
N LYS A 11 -4.31 -17.86 24.03
CA LYS A 11 -2.85 -17.95 24.01
C LYS A 11 -2.36 -18.36 25.39
N ILE A 12 -1.41 -19.26 25.39
CA ILE A 12 -0.66 -19.68 26.58
C ILE A 12 0.70 -18.95 26.51
N ASP A 13 0.99 -18.13 27.52
CA ASP A 13 2.18 -17.27 27.52
C ASP A 13 3.45 -18.01 28.00
N HIS A 14 3.29 -19.14 28.67
CA HIS A 14 4.41 -19.91 29.23
C HIS A 14 4.54 -21.29 28.59
N ALA A 15 5.71 -21.59 28.05
CA ALA A 15 5.99 -22.88 27.37
C ALA A 15 5.73 -24.09 28.30
N ALA A 16 6.09 -23.98 29.59
CA ALA A 16 5.86 -25.05 30.55
C ALA A 16 4.40 -25.42 30.76
N GLU A 17 3.51 -24.45 30.74
CA GLU A 17 2.06 -24.67 30.82
C GLU A 17 1.52 -25.35 29.55
N ALA A 18 1.99 -24.89 28.37
CA ALA A 18 1.64 -25.49 27.09
C ALA A 18 2.08 -26.96 26.99
N ASP A 19 3.30 -27.29 27.46
CA ASP A 19 3.84 -28.65 27.46
C ASP A 19 3.14 -29.53 28.50
N ALA A 20 2.77 -29.00 29.68
CA ALA A 20 1.98 -29.70 30.68
C ALA A 20 0.57 -30.04 30.14
N LEU A 21 -0.10 -29.06 29.51
CA LEU A 21 -1.41 -29.26 28.90
C LEU A 21 -1.34 -30.28 27.75
N LYS A 22 -0.33 -30.20 26.90
CA LYS A 22 -0.07 -31.18 25.86
C LYS A 22 0.01 -32.60 26.43
N THR A 23 0.85 -32.81 27.45
CA THR A 23 1.06 -34.11 28.06
C THR A 23 -0.23 -34.64 28.68
N ALA A 24 -1.00 -33.80 29.36
CA ALA A 24 -2.31 -34.16 29.94
C ALA A 24 -3.32 -34.54 28.86
N CYS A 25 -3.40 -33.80 27.75
CA CYS A 25 -4.31 -34.08 26.65
C CYS A 25 -3.96 -35.38 25.93
N GLU A 26 -2.66 -35.64 25.66
CA GLU A 26 -2.20 -36.89 25.00
C GLU A 26 -2.46 -38.15 25.84
N ALA A 27 -2.62 -38.00 27.18
CA ALA A 27 -2.98 -39.09 28.10
C ALA A 27 -4.50 -39.20 28.34
N SER A 28 -5.30 -38.28 27.81
CA SER A 28 -6.74 -38.17 28.09
C SER A 28 -7.56 -38.39 26.82
N GLN A 29 -8.90 -38.39 27.01
CA GLN A 29 -9.86 -38.42 25.93
C GLN A 29 -10.32 -37.00 25.61
N ALA A 30 -10.41 -36.62 24.33
CA ALA A 30 -11.06 -35.40 23.89
C ALA A 30 -12.51 -35.69 23.53
N VAL A 31 -13.44 -34.89 24.03
CA VAL A 31 -14.87 -35.02 23.76
C VAL A 31 -15.40 -33.78 23.07
N CYS A 32 -16.08 -33.94 21.94
CA CYS A 32 -16.78 -32.88 21.26
C CYS A 32 -18.02 -32.48 22.07
N THR A 33 -18.00 -31.30 22.66
CA THR A 33 -19.07 -30.80 23.55
C THR A 33 -20.14 -30.01 22.81
N SER A 34 -19.79 -29.37 21.69
CA SER A 34 -20.76 -28.67 20.85
C SER A 34 -20.33 -28.60 19.39
N VAL A 35 -21.30 -28.56 18.47
CA VAL A 35 -21.08 -28.35 17.04
C VAL A 35 -22.08 -27.33 16.54
N LEU A 36 -21.57 -26.11 16.31
CA LEU A 36 -22.35 -25.01 15.74
C LEU A 36 -22.14 -24.94 14.23
N ARG A 37 -23.24 -24.91 13.48
CA ARG A 37 -23.25 -24.75 12.02
C ARG A 37 -23.94 -23.44 11.65
N GLU A 38 -23.22 -22.56 10.98
CA GLU A 38 -23.73 -21.26 10.57
C GLU A 38 -23.59 -21.06 9.06
N LYS A 39 -24.72 -20.85 8.39
CA LYS A 39 -24.70 -20.44 6.99
C LYS A 39 -24.37 -18.96 6.90
N LYS A 40 -23.28 -18.62 6.20
CA LYS A 40 -22.81 -17.27 5.96
C LYS A 40 -22.88 -16.90 4.49
N THR A 41 -23.12 -15.63 4.24
CA THR A 41 -23.20 -15.08 2.89
C THR A 41 -22.25 -13.91 2.77
N ALA A 42 -21.35 -13.96 1.78
CA ALA A 42 -20.52 -12.84 1.39
C ALA A 42 -21.11 -12.20 0.15
N ALA A 43 -21.60 -10.98 0.30
CA ALA A 43 -22.17 -10.21 -0.81
C ALA A 43 -21.12 -9.97 -1.92
N PRO A 44 -21.55 -9.83 -3.18
CA PRO A 44 -20.69 -9.36 -4.25
C PRO A 44 -20.04 -8.01 -3.90
N PRO A 45 -18.83 -7.74 -4.40
CA PRO A 45 -18.21 -6.45 -4.20
C PRO A 45 -18.99 -5.35 -4.93
N LYS A 46 -19.04 -4.16 -4.37
CA LYS A 46 -19.60 -2.98 -5.07
C LYS A 46 -18.78 -2.62 -6.30
N LEU A 47 -19.32 -1.83 -7.20
CA LEU A 47 -18.59 -1.23 -8.31
C LEU A 47 -17.44 -0.35 -7.80
N PHE A 48 -16.54 0.02 -8.69
CA PHE A 48 -15.46 0.92 -8.32
C PHE A 48 -15.89 2.38 -8.29
N ASP A 49 -15.58 3.04 -7.18
CA ASP A 49 -15.22 4.44 -7.15
C ASP A 49 -13.72 4.61 -7.43
N LEU A 50 -13.21 5.85 -7.46
CA LEU A 50 -11.79 6.09 -7.71
C LEU A 50 -10.90 5.49 -6.63
N THR A 51 -11.26 5.62 -5.35
CA THR A 51 -10.44 5.13 -4.23
C THR A 51 -10.31 3.62 -4.24
N SER A 52 -11.40 2.91 -4.41
CA SER A 52 -11.40 1.44 -4.47
C SER A 52 -10.70 0.90 -5.72
N LEU A 53 -10.81 1.58 -6.87
CA LEU A 53 -10.03 1.24 -8.07
C LEU A 53 -8.52 1.42 -7.82
N GLN A 54 -8.10 2.53 -7.22
CA GLN A 54 -6.70 2.79 -6.89
C GLN A 54 -6.14 1.75 -5.91
N ARG A 55 -6.92 1.38 -4.88
CA ARG A 55 -6.53 0.37 -3.90
C ARG A 55 -6.33 -1.00 -4.55
N GLU A 56 -7.27 -1.43 -5.38
CA GLU A 56 -7.20 -2.73 -6.02
C GLU A 56 -6.10 -2.79 -7.09
N ALA A 57 -5.92 -1.73 -7.89
CA ALA A 57 -4.82 -1.62 -8.84
C ALA A 57 -3.43 -1.64 -8.15
N ASN A 58 -3.31 -1.03 -6.96
CA ASN A 58 -2.08 -1.11 -6.16
C ASN A 58 -1.85 -2.54 -5.63
N ARG A 59 -2.89 -3.22 -5.13
CA ARG A 59 -2.79 -4.61 -4.63
C ARG A 59 -2.37 -5.57 -5.72
N ILE A 60 -3.00 -5.52 -6.89
CA ILE A 60 -2.80 -6.47 -7.99
C ILE A 60 -1.55 -6.13 -8.80
N PHE A 61 -1.44 -4.89 -9.28
CA PHE A 61 -0.42 -4.49 -10.25
C PHE A 61 0.74 -3.70 -9.62
N GLY A 62 0.59 -3.19 -8.39
CA GLY A 62 1.56 -2.32 -7.74
C GLY A 62 1.54 -0.89 -8.29
N TYR A 63 0.49 -0.48 -8.99
CA TYR A 63 0.36 0.88 -9.50
C TYR A 63 0.15 1.87 -8.35
N THR A 64 0.72 3.06 -8.48
CA THR A 64 0.44 4.14 -7.54
C THR A 64 -0.97 4.68 -7.75
N ALA A 65 -1.51 5.36 -6.73
CA ALA A 65 -2.82 6.00 -6.85
C ALA A 65 -2.85 7.01 -8.00
N LYS A 66 -1.75 7.78 -8.18
CA LYS A 66 -1.63 8.72 -9.31
C LYS A 66 -1.58 7.99 -10.65
N GLN A 67 -0.75 6.95 -10.78
CA GLN A 67 -0.70 6.13 -11.99
C GLN A 67 -2.08 5.58 -12.37
N THR A 68 -2.81 5.04 -11.40
CA THR A 68 -4.16 4.50 -11.63
C THR A 68 -5.12 5.58 -12.13
N LEU A 69 -5.08 6.77 -11.53
CA LEU A 69 -5.90 7.91 -11.97
C LEU A 69 -5.53 8.34 -13.40
N ASP A 70 -4.25 8.48 -13.71
CA ASP A 70 -3.78 8.89 -15.04
C ASP A 70 -4.22 7.88 -16.11
N LEU A 71 -4.11 6.57 -15.83
CA LEU A 71 -4.56 5.49 -16.73
C LEU A 71 -6.08 5.49 -16.91
N ALA A 72 -6.84 5.65 -15.83
CA ALA A 72 -8.30 5.72 -15.89
C ALA A 72 -8.78 6.97 -16.66
N GLN A 73 -8.08 8.11 -16.49
CA GLN A 73 -8.33 9.34 -17.23
C GLN A 73 -8.06 9.14 -18.73
N ALA A 74 -6.95 8.52 -19.10
CA ALA A 74 -6.62 8.21 -20.50
C ALA A 74 -7.67 7.29 -21.15
N LEU A 75 -8.18 6.30 -20.41
CA LEU A 75 -9.26 5.41 -20.87
C LEU A 75 -10.60 6.15 -21.04
N TYR A 76 -10.91 7.09 -20.13
CA TYR A 76 -12.07 7.96 -20.24
C TYR A 76 -11.99 8.84 -21.51
N GLU A 77 -10.84 9.46 -21.77
CA GLU A 77 -10.63 10.29 -22.97
C GLU A 77 -10.75 9.47 -24.26
N LYS A 78 -10.39 8.18 -24.22
CA LYS A 78 -10.62 7.21 -25.31
C LYS A 78 -12.07 6.71 -25.35
N LYS A 79 -12.93 7.17 -24.47
CA LYS A 79 -14.34 6.74 -24.31
C LYS A 79 -14.51 5.26 -23.99
N LEU A 80 -13.49 4.61 -23.42
CA LEU A 80 -13.52 3.18 -23.03
C LEU A 80 -13.95 2.96 -21.59
N LEU A 81 -13.89 4.01 -20.76
CA LEU A 81 -14.26 3.99 -19.34
C LEU A 81 -15.14 5.19 -19.03
N THR A 82 -16.02 5.08 -18.05
CA THR A 82 -16.80 6.22 -17.53
C THR A 82 -15.91 7.16 -16.73
N TYR A 83 -16.43 8.33 -16.34
CA TYR A 83 -15.67 9.37 -15.65
C TYR A 83 -15.03 8.83 -14.36
N PRO A 84 -13.70 8.91 -14.20
CA PRO A 84 -13.01 8.19 -13.12
C PRO A 84 -13.01 8.90 -11.77
N ARG A 85 -13.32 10.21 -11.71
CA ARG A 85 -13.29 10.96 -10.45
C ARG A 85 -14.65 10.97 -9.78
N THR A 86 -15.07 9.80 -9.33
CA THR A 86 -16.34 9.58 -8.64
C THR A 86 -16.09 8.95 -7.28
N ASP A 87 -16.98 9.19 -6.35
CA ASP A 87 -17.09 8.55 -5.03
C ASP A 87 -18.24 7.54 -4.98
N SER A 88 -19.07 7.47 -6.03
CA SER A 88 -20.16 6.51 -6.10
C SER A 88 -19.68 5.11 -6.49
N THR A 89 -20.27 4.13 -5.84
CA THR A 89 -20.10 2.69 -6.13
C THR A 89 -21.34 2.06 -6.76
N TYR A 90 -22.27 2.91 -7.24
CA TYR A 90 -23.53 2.53 -7.88
C TYR A 90 -23.73 3.23 -9.20
N LEU A 91 -24.63 2.69 -10.02
CA LEU A 91 -25.16 3.31 -11.23
C LEU A 91 -26.55 3.87 -10.94
N THR A 92 -27.00 4.82 -11.77
CA THR A 92 -28.37 5.32 -11.71
C THR A 92 -29.37 4.30 -12.27
N ASP A 93 -30.61 4.34 -11.83
CA ASP A 93 -31.62 3.35 -12.21
C ASP A 93 -31.93 3.33 -13.72
N ASP A 94 -31.79 4.48 -14.41
CA ASP A 94 -31.94 4.61 -15.86
C ASP A 94 -30.80 3.93 -16.67
N MET A 95 -29.70 3.59 -16.02
CA MET A 95 -28.57 2.87 -16.66
C MET A 95 -28.77 1.35 -16.72
N GLY A 96 -29.90 0.80 -16.27
CA GLY A 96 -30.13 -0.64 -16.20
C GLY A 96 -29.88 -1.37 -17.53
N GLU A 97 -30.43 -0.88 -18.63
CA GLU A 97 -30.26 -1.46 -19.97
C GLU A 97 -28.80 -1.35 -20.46
N THR A 98 -28.18 -0.19 -20.24
CA THR A 98 -26.77 0.04 -20.59
C THR A 98 -25.85 -0.89 -19.80
N ALA A 99 -26.08 -1.04 -18.50
CA ALA A 99 -25.31 -1.92 -17.64
C ALA A 99 -25.43 -3.39 -18.04
N ALA A 100 -26.66 -3.84 -18.39
CA ALA A 100 -26.90 -5.20 -18.86
C ALA A 100 -26.19 -5.48 -20.19
N SER A 101 -26.31 -4.56 -21.15
CA SER A 101 -25.61 -4.65 -22.44
C SER A 101 -24.09 -4.64 -22.29
N THR A 102 -23.56 -3.80 -21.39
CA THR A 102 -22.12 -3.75 -21.08
C THR A 102 -21.66 -5.06 -20.45
N ALA A 103 -22.40 -5.59 -19.48
CA ALA A 103 -22.06 -6.87 -18.84
C ALA A 103 -22.08 -8.04 -19.84
N ALA A 104 -23.08 -8.10 -20.71
CA ALA A 104 -23.18 -9.12 -21.79
C ALA A 104 -21.98 -9.01 -22.76
N MET A 105 -21.63 -7.80 -23.20
CA MET A 105 -20.47 -7.55 -24.05
C MET A 105 -19.18 -8.02 -23.36
N LEU A 106 -18.99 -7.73 -22.07
CA LEU A 106 -17.81 -8.13 -21.30
C LEU A 106 -17.69 -9.65 -21.16
N CYS A 107 -18.82 -10.38 -20.99
CA CYS A 107 -18.84 -11.83 -20.98
C CYS A 107 -18.25 -12.44 -22.25
N GLY A 108 -18.52 -11.85 -23.41
CA GLY A 108 -17.96 -12.30 -24.69
C GLY A 108 -16.53 -11.83 -24.97
N LYS A 109 -16.05 -10.79 -24.28
CA LYS A 109 -14.79 -10.13 -24.62
C LYS A 109 -13.62 -10.41 -23.66
N LEU A 110 -13.93 -10.69 -22.38
CA LEU A 110 -12.89 -10.90 -21.38
C LEU A 110 -12.47 -12.37 -21.33
N ALA A 111 -11.19 -12.65 -21.53
CA ALA A 111 -10.65 -14.00 -21.64
C ALA A 111 -10.98 -14.92 -20.43
N PHE A 112 -11.07 -14.37 -19.21
CA PHE A 112 -11.41 -15.18 -18.03
C PHE A 112 -12.87 -15.63 -18.00
N MET A 113 -13.72 -15.09 -18.89
CA MET A 113 -15.13 -15.49 -19.05
C MET A 113 -15.32 -16.64 -20.04
N GLU A 114 -14.27 -17.01 -20.79
CA GLU A 114 -14.36 -18.12 -21.75
C GLU A 114 -14.81 -19.41 -21.07
N GLY A 115 -15.89 -20.00 -21.58
CA GLY A 115 -16.50 -21.20 -20.98
C GLY A 115 -17.13 -20.99 -19.60
N ALA A 116 -17.40 -19.76 -19.18
CA ALA A 116 -18.16 -19.47 -17.97
C ALA A 116 -19.66 -19.45 -18.27
N GLU A 117 -20.43 -20.24 -17.55
CA GLU A 117 -21.90 -20.12 -17.52
C GLU A 117 -22.22 -19.02 -16.49
N PHE A 118 -22.64 -17.85 -16.99
CA PHE A 118 -22.89 -16.69 -16.13
C PHE A 118 -23.99 -15.81 -16.72
N SER A 119 -24.97 -15.46 -15.92
CA SER A 119 -26.01 -14.50 -16.24
C SER A 119 -25.94 -13.34 -15.23
N PRO A 120 -25.56 -12.13 -15.68
CA PRO A 120 -25.41 -10.97 -14.80
C PRO A 120 -26.77 -10.44 -14.33
N ASP A 121 -26.90 -10.23 -13.02
CA ASP A 121 -28.02 -9.50 -12.42
C ASP A 121 -27.58 -8.07 -12.09
N VAL A 122 -27.74 -7.16 -13.05
CA VAL A 122 -27.33 -5.76 -12.91
C VAL A 122 -28.21 -4.96 -11.94
N SER A 123 -29.37 -5.48 -11.53
CA SER A 123 -30.24 -4.78 -10.57
C SER A 123 -29.52 -4.49 -9.24
N ARG A 124 -28.53 -5.30 -8.88
CA ARG A 124 -27.71 -5.19 -7.67
C ARG A 124 -26.82 -3.96 -7.63
N VAL A 125 -26.50 -3.39 -8.79
CA VAL A 125 -25.59 -2.25 -8.93
C VAL A 125 -26.30 -0.93 -9.20
N LEU A 126 -27.65 -0.94 -9.25
CA LEU A 126 -28.49 0.22 -9.50
C LEU A 126 -29.03 0.76 -8.18
N ASP A 127 -28.77 2.01 -7.88
CA ASP A 127 -29.41 2.80 -6.80
C ASP A 127 -29.11 4.29 -7.03
N SER A 128 -30.02 5.01 -7.69
CA SER A 128 -29.87 6.44 -7.96
C SER A 128 -29.68 7.29 -6.70
N ARG A 129 -30.14 6.85 -5.54
CA ARG A 129 -29.98 7.56 -4.26
C ARG A 129 -28.54 7.57 -3.75
N GLN A 130 -27.71 6.64 -4.23
CA GLN A 130 -26.29 6.49 -3.90
C GLN A 130 -25.37 7.14 -4.95
N VAL A 131 -25.94 7.83 -5.92
CA VAL A 131 -25.21 8.56 -6.96
C VAL A 131 -25.38 10.04 -6.74
N SER A 132 -24.27 10.75 -6.49
CA SER A 132 -24.26 12.20 -6.38
C SER A 132 -24.07 12.85 -7.77
N ASP A 133 -22.87 13.30 -8.07
CA ASP A 133 -22.55 13.98 -9.34
C ASP A 133 -22.24 13.00 -10.48
N HIS A 134 -21.59 11.89 -10.16
CA HIS A 134 -21.13 10.88 -11.11
C HIS A 134 -21.36 9.47 -10.58
N HIS A 135 -21.81 8.59 -11.45
CA HIS A 135 -21.97 7.17 -11.14
C HIS A 135 -20.61 6.42 -11.10
N ALA A 136 -20.64 5.17 -10.69
CA ALA A 136 -19.47 4.30 -10.57
C ALA A 136 -18.68 4.13 -11.87
N ILE A 137 -17.43 3.72 -11.73
CA ILE A 137 -16.51 3.48 -12.84
C ILE A 137 -16.81 2.12 -13.50
N ILE A 138 -17.24 2.14 -14.75
CA ILE A 138 -17.48 0.96 -15.57
C ILE A 138 -16.93 1.14 -17.00
N PRO A 139 -16.60 0.06 -17.73
CA PRO A 139 -16.34 0.14 -19.16
C PRO A 139 -17.57 0.64 -19.92
N THR A 140 -17.36 1.25 -21.07
CA THR A 140 -18.43 1.69 -21.97
C THR A 140 -18.66 0.69 -23.10
N MET A 141 -19.77 0.82 -23.82
CA MET A 141 -20.07 0.02 -25.01
C MET A 141 -19.09 0.25 -26.18
N GLU A 142 -18.32 1.34 -26.19
CA GLU A 142 -17.26 1.55 -27.20
C GLU A 142 -16.17 0.47 -27.12
N LEU A 143 -16.03 -0.18 -25.98
CA LEU A 143 -15.14 -1.33 -25.80
C LEU A 143 -15.48 -2.49 -26.76
N ALA A 144 -16.72 -2.64 -27.21
CA ALA A 144 -17.09 -3.66 -28.19
C ALA A 144 -16.27 -3.55 -29.49
N LYS A 145 -15.98 -2.31 -29.91
CA LYS A 145 -15.24 -1.97 -31.15
C LYS A 145 -13.72 -1.92 -30.94
N ALA A 146 -13.24 -1.79 -29.69
CA ALA A 146 -11.83 -1.62 -29.39
C ALA A 146 -11.08 -2.95 -29.42
N ASP A 147 -9.85 -2.93 -29.94
CA ASP A 147 -8.90 -4.05 -29.79
C ASP A 147 -8.15 -3.90 -28.49
N LEU A 148 -8.44 -4.79 -27.54
CA LEU A 148 -7.74 -4.83 -26.23
C LEU A 148 -6.24 -5.10 -26.37
N ALA A 149 -5.81 -5.85 -27.41
CA ALA A 149 -4.40 -6.15 -27.61
C ALA A 149 -3.60 -4.93 -28.07
N ALA A 150 -4.25 -3.98 -28.74
CA ALA A 150 -3.62 -2.74 -29.19
C ALA A 150 -3.43 -1.71 -28.04
N LEU A 151 -4.09 -1.88 -26.90
CA LEU A 151 -3.91 -0.98 -25.74
C LEU A 151 -2.59 -1.27 -25.03
N PRO A 152 -1.92 -0.24 -24.49
CA PRO A 152 -0.82 -0.44 -23.55
C PRO A 152 -1.21 -1.38 -22.40
N GLU A 153 -0.30 -2.24 -21.97
CA GLU A 153 -0.59 -3.26 -20.92
C GLU A 153 -1.21 -2.64 -19.66
N SER A 154 -0.71 -1.47 -19.24
CA SER A 154 -1.21 -0.80 -18.04
C SER A 154 -2.66 -0.30 -18.20
N GLU A 155 -3.02 0.25 -19.35
CA GLU A 155 -4.40 0.65 -19.63
C GLU A 155 -5.33 -0.56 -19.74
N ARG A 156 -4.90 -1.61 -20.44
CA ARG A 156 -5.62 -2.88 -20.54
C ARG A 156 -5.87 -3.49 -19.16
N ASN A 157 -4.89 -3.44 -18.25
CA ASN A 157 -5.05 -3.93 -16.88
C ASN A 157 -6.15 -3.18 -16.12
N ILE A 158 -6.18 -1.84 -16.17
CA ILE A 158 -7.22 -1.04 -15.52
C ILE A 158 -8.60 -1.30 -16.13
N LEU A 159 -8.68 -1.35 -17.46
CA LEU A 159 -9.93 -1.59 -18.15
C LEU A 159 -10.51 -2.98 -17.86
N THR A 160 -9.64 -4.02 -17.89
CA THR A 160 -10.04 -5.39 -17.54
C THR A 160 -10.45 -5.49 -16.07
N LEU A 161 -9.75 -4.80 -15.16
CA LEU A 161 -10.10 -4.77 -13.74
C LEU A 161 -11.47 -4.14 -13.51
N ALA A 162 -11.76 -3.01 -14.17
CA ALA A 162 -13.09 -2.36 -14.10
C ALA A 162 -14.21 -3.24 -14.68
N GLY A 163 -13.93 -3.90 -15.81
CA GLY A 163 -14.88 -4.85 -16.41
C GLY A 163 -15.12 -6.08 -15.53
N ALA A 164 -14.07 -6.66 -14.97
CA ALA A 164 -14.18 -7.77 -14.04
C ALA A 164 -15.01 -7.38 -12.80
N ARG A 165 -14.82 -6.17 -12.27
CA ARG A 165 -15.59 -5.68 -11.12
C ARG A 165 -17.08 -5.55 -11.42
N LEU A 166 -17.46 -5.11 -12.61
CA LEU A 166 -18.87 -5.05 -13.02
C LEU A 166 -19.48 -6.46 -13.03
N LEU A 167 -18.78 -7.44 -13.60
CA LEU A 167 -19.27 -8.82 -13.62
C LEU A 167 -19.33 -9.44 -12.22
N PHE A 168 -18.36 -9.17 -11.34
CA PHE A 168 -18.42 -9.64 -9.95
C PHE A 168 -19.59 -9.03 -9.20
N ALA A 169 -19.80 -7.71 -9.36
CA ALA A 169 -20.87 -6.99 -8.69
C ALA A 169 -22.29 -7.46 -9.13
N ALA A 170 -22.41 -7.89 -10.38
CA ALA A 170 -23.65 -8.43 -10.94
C ALA A 170 -23.82 -9.95 -10.72
N ALA A 171 -22.93 -10.60 -9.99
CA ALA A 171 -22.98 -12.02 -9.73
C ALA A 171 -23.74 -12.36 -8.44
N GLU A 172 -24.06 -13.65 -8.28
CA GLU A 172 -24.67 -14.16 -7.05
C GLU A 172 -23.71 -14.04 -5.85
N PRO A 173 -24.24 -13.91 -4.64
CA PRO A 173 -23.46 -13.96 -3.42
C PRO A 173 -22.72 -15.29 -3.26
N HIS A 174 -21.53 -15.23 -2.66
CA HIS A 174 -20.82 -16.42 -2.19
C HIS A 174 -21.44 -16.90 -0.88
N THR A 175 -21.94 -18.14 -0.85
CA THR A 175 -22.52 -18.74 0.36
C THR A 175 -21.71 -19.94 0.83
N TYR A 176 -21.55 -20.04 2.14
CA TYR A 176 -20.80 -21.10 2.77
C TYR A 176 -21.32 -21.40 4.17
N GLU A 177 -21.07 -22.60 4.65
CA GLU A 177 -21.33 -23.01 6.02
C GLU A 177 -20.01 -22.94 6.81
N VAL A 178 -20.03 -22.33 7.98
CA VAL A 178 -18.96 -22.39 8.97
C VAL A 178 -19.36 -23.37 10.04
N VAL A 179 -18.52 -24.37 10.27
CA VAL A 179 -18.71 -25.34 11.37
C VAL A 179 -17.69 -25.00 12.45
N THR A 180 -18.18 -24.73 13.64
CA THR A 180 -17.36 -24.53 14.84
C THR A 180 -17.64 -25.69 15.79
N ALA A 181 -16.64 -26.55 16.02
CA ALA A 181 -16.71 -27.62 16.98
C ALA A 181 -15.85 -27.29 18.21
N VAL A 182 -16.41 -27.48 19.40
CA VAL A 182 -15.71 -27.26 20.67
C VAL A 182 -15.44 -28.62 21.31
N PHE A 183 -14.22 -28.80 21.78
CA PHE A 183 -13.74 -30.01 22.40
C PHE A 183 -13.24 -29.71 23.81
N GLN A 184 -13.56 -30.58 24.75
CA GLN A 184 -13.00 -30.58 26.10
C GLN A 184 -11.95 -31.69 26.20
N CYS A 185 -10.77 -31.40 26.68
CA CYS A 185 -9.69 -32.39 26.88
C CYS A 185 -8.81 -31.92 28.05
N ALA A 186 -8.63 -32.79 29.05
CA ALA A 186 -7.78 -32.54 30.23
C ALA A 186 -8.06 -31.21 30.94
N GLY A 187 -9.34 -30.76 31.00
CA GLY A 187 -9.75 -29.49 31.59
C GLY A 187 -9.54 -28.26 30.68
N GLY A 188 -8.95 -28.42 29.50
CA GLY A 188 -8.79 -27.37 28.50
C GLY A 188 -9.90 -27.42 27.43
N GLU A 189 -10.26 -26.24 26.90
CA GLU A 189 -11.17 -26.08 25.79
C GLU A 189 -10.43 -25.85 24.48
N PHE A 190 -10.78 -26.59 23.43
CA PHE A 190 -10.20 -26.49 22.11
C PHE A 190 -11.29 -26.25 21.06
N THR A 191 -11.04 -25.35 20.14
CA THR A 191 -11.99 -25.00 19.08
C THR A 191 -11.44 -25.39 17.72
N ALA A 192 -12.20 -26.16 16.95
CA ALA A 192 -11.93 -26.43 15.53
C ALA A 192 -12.93 -25.67 14.66
N LYS A 193 -12.42 -24.99 13.62
CA LYS A 193 -13.26 -24.30 12.63
C LYS A 193 -13.01 -24.83 11.24
N GLY A 194 -14.08 -25.12 10.51
CA GLY A 194 -14.05 -25.51 9.12
C GLY A 194 -15.04 -24.72 8.29
N LYS A 195 -14.86 -24.72 6.98
CA LYS A 195 -15.70 -24.00 6.02
C LYS A 195 -16.06 -24.93 4.86
N THR A 196 -17.35 -25.08 4.57
CA THR A 196 -17.84 -25.76 3.39
C THR A 196 -18.51 -24.77 2.46
N VAL A 197 -18.04 -24.66 1.21
CA VAL A 197 -18.63 -23.77 0.21
C VAL A 197 -19.92 -24.40 -0.32
N LEU A 198 -21.02 -23.65 -0.22
CA LEU A 198 -22.33 -24.04 -0.73
C LEU A 198 -22.58 -23.51 -2.16
N CYS A 199 -22.19 -22.24 -2.39
CA CYS A 199 -22.23 -21.61 -3.70
C CYS A 199 -21.00 -20.71 -3.88
N MET A 200 -20.23 -20.88 -4.93
CA MET A 200 -19.08 -20.03 -5.24
C MET A 200 -19.51 -18.60 -5.56
N GLY A 201 -20.61 -18.41 -6.29
CA GLY A 201 -21.10 -17.09 -6.66
C GLY A 201 -20.01 -16.25 -7.34
N TRP A 202 -19.94 -14.94 -6.98
CA TRP A 202 -18.97 -14.01 -7.55
C TRP A 202 -17.49 -14.43 -7.35
N LYS A 203 -17.20 -15.24 -6.34
CA LYS A 203 -15.82 -15.71 -6.08
C LYS A 203 -15.30 -16.65 -7.16
N GLU A 204 -16.18 -17.34 -7.88
CA GLU A 204 -15.75 -18.14 -9.04
C GLU A 204 -15.20 -17.25 -10.17
N LEU A 205 -15.88 -16.14 -10.46
CA LEU A 205 -15.41 -15.18 -11.45
C LEU A 205 -14.10 -14.52 -11.00
N GLU A 206 -13.99 -14.17 -9.72
CA GLU A 206 -12.76 -13.64 -9.15
C GLU A 206 -11.60 -14.63 -9.28
N ARG A 207 -11.82 -15.90 -8.96
CA ARG A 207 -10.84 -16.99 -9.11
C ARG A 207 -10.35 -17.11 -10.56
N ARG A 208 -11.27 -17.10 -11.53
CA ARG A 208 -10.96 -17.13 -12.95
C ARG A 208 -10.14 -15.90 -13.38
N TYR A 209 -10.54 -14.71 -12.97
CA TYR A 209 -9.80 -13.48 -13.24
C TYR A 209 -8.39 -13.54 -12.65
N ARG A 210 -8.25 -13.91 -11.38
CA ARG A 210 -6.95 -14.03 -10.70
C ARG A 210 -6.03 -15.06 -11.38
N ALA A 211 -6.57 -16.11 -11.97
CA ALA A 211 -5.80 -17.08 -12.72
C ALA A 211 -5.15 -16.52 -14.00
N THR A 212 -5.69 -15.43 -14.57
CA THR A 212 -5.09 -14.76 -15.74
C THR A 212 -3.95 -13.82 -15.37
N LEU A 213 -3.76 -13.48 -14.09
CA LEU A 213 -2.75 -12.53 -13.63
C LEU A 213 -1.36 -13.18 -13.59
N LYS A 214 -0.35 -12.48 -14.10
CA LYS A 214 1.06 -12.93 -14.13
C LYS A 214 1.66 -13.11 -12.73
N LYS A 215 1.19 -12.36 -11.75
CA LYS A 215 1.59 -12.44 -10.34
C LYS A 215 0.37 -12.68 -9.47
N LYS A 216 0.48 -13.58 -8.49
CA LYS A 216 -0.56 -13.69 -7.48
C LYS A 216 -0.65 -12.38 -6.70
N PRO A 217 -1.84 -11.79 -6.55
CA PRO A 217 -2.02 -10.62 -5.69
C PRO A 217 -1.57 -10.94 -4.26
N ASP A 218 -1.10 -9.91 -3.54
CA ASP A 218 -0.88 -10.03 -2.09
C ASP A 218 -2.25 -10.30 -1.44
N THR A 219 -2.47 -11.52 -0.97
CA THR A 219 -3.65 -11.86 -0.16
C THR A 219 -3.38 -11.37 1.25
N ASP A 220 -4.21 -10.46 1.74
CA ASP A 220 -4.30 -10.23 3.19
C ASP A 220 -4.69 -11.57 3.81
N GLY A 221 -3.89 -12.06 4.77
CA GLY A 221 -3.87 -13.44 5.24
C GLY A 221 -5.16 -14.03 5.85
N GLU A 222 -6.31 -13.37 5.71
CA GLU A 222 -7.59 -13.83 6.22
C GLU A 222 -8.26 -14.92 5.36
N GLU A 223 -7.95 -15.04 4.06
CA GLU A 223 -8.57 -16.04 3.19
C GLU A 223 -8.04 -17.46 3.40
N ASN A 224 -6.86 -17.64 3.96
CA ASN A 224 -6.23 -18.95 4.12
C ASN A 224 -6.56 -19.67 5.46
N ALA A 225 -7.18 -19.00 6.42
CA ALA A 225 -7.38 -19.59 7.75
C ALA A 225 -8.53 -20.62 7.84
N LEU A 226 -9.37 -20.75 6.81
CA LEU A 226 -10.55 -21.62 6.82
C LEU A 226 -10.62 -22.57 5.61
N ALA A 227 -9.46 -22.97 5.07
CA ALA A 227 -9.39 -23.86 3.88
C ALA A 227 -9.54 -25.36 4.21
N LEU A 228 -9.90 -25.72 5.43
CA LEU A 228 -10.20 -27.09 5.79
C LEU A 228 -11.68 -27.36 5.55
N ASP A 229 -12.00 -28.36 4.73
CA ASP A 229 -13.35 -28.92 4.67
C ASP A 229 -13.79 -29.21 6.11
N ALA A 230 -15.00 -28.75 6.46
CA ALA A 230 -15.51 -28.93 7.80
C ALA A 230 -15.65 -30.43 8.10
N PRO A 231 -14.87 -30.96 9.06
CA PRO A 231 -15.00 -32.37 9.38
C PRO A 231 -16.41 -32.67 9.94
N PRO A 232 -16.94 -33.85 9.69
CA PRO A 232 -18.26 -34.24 10.16
C PRO A 232 -18.22 -34.61 11.65
N PHE A 233 -17.94 -33.64 12.54
CA PHE A 233 -18.00 -33.83 13.96
C PHE A 233 -19.44 -33.87 14.45
N ALA A 234 -19.69 -34.75 15.46
CA ALA A 234 -20.96 -34.84 16.16
C ALA A 234 -20.74 -34.57 17.66
N GLU A 235 -21.74 -33.95 18.29
CA GLU A 235 -21.73 -33.78 19.75
C GLU A 235 -21.69 -35.13 20.45
N GLY A 236 -20.90 -35.21 21.52
CA GLY A 236 -20.63 -36.45 22.25
C GLY A 236 -19.57 -37.36 21.60
N GLN A 237 -19.09 -37.02 20.40
CA GLN A 237 -18.03 -37.83 19.77
C GLN A 237 -16.72 -37.69 20.57
N SER A 238 -16.12 -38.85 20.84
CA SER A 238 -14.91 -38.97 21.65
C SER A 238 -13.72 -39.41 20.81
N PHE A 239 -12.55 -38.89 21.18
CA PHE A 239 -11.27 -39.18 20.54
C PHE A 239 -10.27 -39.57 21.60
N ASP A 240 -9.80 -40.81 21.58
CA ASP A 240 -8.82 -41.31 22.52
C ASP A 240 -7.40 -40.83 22.12
N ARG A 241 -6.67 -40.35 23.12
CA ARG A 241 -5.25 -39.96 22.98
C ARG A 241 -5.00 -39.01 21.79
N PRO A 242 -5.60 -37.84 21.76
CA PRO A 242 -5.41 -36.90 20.65
C PRO A 242 -3.95 -36.49 20.52
N ALA A 243 -3.45 -36.39 19.30
CA ALA A 243 -2.12 -35.85 19.04
C ALA A 243 -2.13 -34.34 19.22
N VAL A 244 -1.30 -33.82 20.12
CA VAL A 244 -1.23 -32.38 20.43
C VAL A 244 0.10 -31.79 20.01
N LYS A 245 0.03 -30.66 19.28
CA LYS A 245 1.21 -29.91 18.85
C LYS A 245 1.23 -28.54 19.52
N VAL A 246 2.31 -28.23 20.21
CA VAL A 246 2.60 -26.88 20.69
C VAL A 246 3.33 -26.10 19.59
N THR A 247 2.84 -24.90 19.27
CA THR A 247 3.53 -23.99 18.33
C THR A 247 3.77 -22.65 18.99
N ALA A 248 5.03 -22.21 19.01
CA ALA A 248 5.40 -20.89 19.48
C ALA A 248 5.28 -19.88 18.32
N HIS A 249 4.72 -18.73 18.63
CA HIS A 249 4.58 -17.63 17.68
C HIS A 249 5.00 -16.32 18.33
N ASP A 250 5.81 -15.54 17.62
CA ASP A 250 6.16 -14.20 18.06
C ASP A 250 5.15 -13.19 17.50
N THR A 251 4.88 -12.13 18.27
CA THR A 251 4.12 -11.01 17.78
C THR A 251 4.93 -10.24 16.73
N THR A 252 4.27 -9.85 15.65
CA THR A 252 4.91 -9.02 14.62
C THR A 252 4.41 -7.58 14.71
N PRO A 253 5.29 -6.57 14.46
CA PRO A 253 4.85 -5.19 14.42
C PRO A 253 3.84 -4.97 13.29
N PRO A 254 3.01 -3.92 13.38
CA PRO A 254 2.10 -3.55 12.29
C PRO A 254 2.87 -3.38 10.97
N LYS A 255 2.27 -3.86 9.88
CA LYS A 255 2.86 -3.70 8.55
C LYS A 255 2.92 -2.23 8.16
N GLN A 256 4.00 -1.83 7.47
CA GLN A 256 4.09 -0.51 6.87
C GLN A 256 2.96 -0.29 5.86
N HIS A 257 2.49 0.95 5.76
CA HIS A 257 1.44 1.29 4.80
C HIS A 257 1.90 1.08 3.36
N THR A 258 1.01 0.51 2.57
CA THR A 258 1.05 0.60 1.09
C THR A 258 0.17 1.76 0.66
N GLU A 259 0.19 2.15 -0.61
CA GLU A 259 -0.77 3.14 -1.10
C GLU A 259 -2.22 2.67 -0.90
N ALA A 260 -2.50 1.38 -1.12
CA ALA A 260 -3.82 0.80 -0.88
C ALA A 260 -4.27 0.95 0.59
N SER A 261 -3.43 0.61 1.55
CA SER A 261 -3.78 0.72 2.97
C SER A 261 -3.81 2.17 3.47
N LEU A 262 -2.94 3.05 2.94
CA LEU A 262 -2.97 4.47 3.28
C LEU A 262 -4.22 5.16 2.73
N LEU A 263 -4.62 4.91 1.48
CA LEU A 263 -5.88 5.42 0.92
C LEU A 263 -7.08 4.99 1.76
N SER A 264 -7.12 3.72 2.21
CA SER A 264 -8.16 3.23 3.11
C SER A 264 -8.15 3.91 4.48
N ALA A 265 -6.96 4.19 5.02
CA ALA A 265 -6.82 4.93 6.28
C ALA A 265 -7.27 6.39 6.14
N MET A 266 -6.88 7.07 5.04
CA MET A 266 -7.34 8.43 4.75
C MET A 266 -8.86 8.51 4.59
N GLU A 267 -9.48 7.53 3.95
CA GLU A 267 -10.93 7.47 3.74
C GLU A 267 -11.70 7.32 5.05
N ARG A 268 -11.14 6.62 6.02
CA ARG A 268 -11.79 6.35 7.30
C ARG A 268 -11.37 7.30 8.43
N ALA A 269 -10.35 8.10 8.20
CA ALA A 269 -9.83 9.01 9.21
C ALA A 269 -10.91 10.01 9.67
N GLY A 270 -11.16 10.12 10.97
CA GLY A 270 -12.15 11.02 11.56
C GLY A 270 -13.62 10.64 11.30
N ASN A 271 -13.91 9.45 10.73
CA ASN A 271 -15.30 9.04 10.47
C ASN A 271 -16.16 8.93 11.74
N GLU A 272 -15.55 8.65 12.90
CA GLU A 272 -16.25 8.57 14.18
C GLU A 272 -16.72 9.96 14.67
N ASP A 273 -15.99 11.01 14.25
CA ASP A 273 -16.24 12.41 14.62
C ASP A 273 -17.04 13.17 13.56
N THR A 274 -17.31 12.54 12.40
CA THR A 274 -17.97 13.19 11.26
C THR A 274 -19.47 12.92 11.26
N ASP A 275 -20.29 13.98 11.09
CA ASP A 275 -21.74 13.89 10.94
C ASP A 275 -22.10 12.88 9.82
N PRO A 276 -23.05 11.94 10.08
CA PRO A 276 -23.55 11.02 9.04
C PRO A 276 -24.00 11.70 7.74
N ASP A 277 -24.48 12.94 7.84
CA ASP A 277 -24.94 13.73 6.70
C ASP A 277 -23.83 14.58 6.05
N ALA A 278 -22.59 14.53 6.55
CA ALA A 278 -21.50 15.29 5.97
C ALA A 278 -21.23 14.82 4.54
N GLU A 279 -21.13 15.79 3.61
CA GLU A 279 -20.88 15.54 2.21
C GLU A 279 -19.51 14.85 1.99
N ARG A 280 -18.54 15.22 2.82
CA ARG A 280 -17.16 14.68 2.72
C ARG A 280 -16.74 14.04 4.02
N ARG A 281 -16.17 12.86 3.90
CA ARG A 281 -15.63 12.10 5.04
C ARG A 281 -14.20 11.68 4.79
N GLY A 282 -13.41 11.61 5.85
CA GLY A 282 -12.01 11.26 5.78
C GLY A 282 -11.11 12.42 5.38
N LEU A 283 -9.83 12.13 5.16
CA LEU A 283 -8.83 13.09 4.73
C LEU A 283 -8.78 13.16 3.20
N GLY A 284 -9.13 14.31 2.65
CA GLY A 284 -9.20 14.56 1.21
C GLY A 284 -10.35 13.82 0.53
N THR A 285 -10.57 14.14 -0.74
CA THR A 285 -11.57 13.48 -1.60
C THR A 285 -10.91 12.38 -2.43
N PRO A 286 -11.66 11.46 -3.05
CA PRO A 286 -11.09 10.47 -3.98
C PRO A 286 -10.19 11.11 -5.04
N ALA A 287 -10.57 12.27 -5.57
CA ALA A 287 -9.81 12.99 -6.59
C ALA A 287 -8.50 13.60 -6.07
N THR A 288 -8.40 13.93 -4.79
CA THR A 288 -7.26 14.67 -4.22
C THR A 288 -6.25 13.80 -3.44
N ARG A 289 -6.68 12.65 -2.89
CA ARG A 289 -5.82 11.76 -2.07
C ARG A 289 -4.53 11.37 -2.78
N ALA A 290 -4.61 11.00 -4.06
CA ALA A 290 -3.42 10.66 -4.84
C ALA A 290 -2.42 11.83 -4.93
N ALA A 291 -2.90 13.06 -5.12
CA ALA A 291 -2.05 14.26 -5.18
C ALA A 291 -1.39 14.57 -3.82
N VAL A 292 -2.09 14.32 -2.71
CA VAL A 292 -1.53 14.48 -1.35
C VAL A 292 -0.38 13.50 -1.14
N ILE A 293 -0.56 12.21 -1.48
CA ILE A 293 0.51 11.20 -1.36
C ILE A 293 1.71 11.59 -2.22
N GLU A 294 1.48 11.99 -3.48
CA GLU A 294 2.56 12.43 -4.36
C GLU A 294 3.29 13.67 -3.83
N LYS A 295 2.58 14.61 -3.20
CA LYS A 295 3.18 15.80 -2.59
C LYS A 295 4.10 15.40 -1.44
N LEU A 296 3.68 14.49 -0.56
CA LEU A 296 4.51 13.99 0.55
C LEU A 296 5.79 13.32 0.03
N VAL A 297 5.68 12.48 -1.00
CA VAL A 297 6.84 11.82 -1.62
C VAL A 297 7.77 12.83 -2.29
N LYS A 298 7.23 13.78 -3.07
CA LYS A 298 8.04 14.83 -3.74
C LYS A 298 8.74 15.77 -2.76
N SER A 299 8.08 16.05 -1.63
CA SER A 299 8.66 16.90 -0.57
C SER A 299 9.69 16.13 0.26
N GLY A 300 9.85 14.81 0.09
CA GLY A 300 10.83 14.02 0.82
C GLY A 300 10.39 13.60 2.21
N PHE A 301 9.13 13.80 2.60
CA PHE A 301 8.60 13.39 3.90
C PHE A 301 8.25 11.90 3.97
N VAL A 302 8.00 11.30 2.79
CA VAL A 302 7.72 9.88 2.63
C VAL A 302 8.53 9.36 1.45
N GLU A 303 9.07 8.14 1.55
CA GLU A 303 9.73 7.44 0.45
C GLU A 303 8.98 6.15 0.08
N ARG A 304 9.09 5.74 -1.19
CA ARG A 304 8.56 4.46 -1.67
C ARG A 304 9.66 3.41 -1.67
N LYS A 305 9.45 2.31 -0.91
CA LYS A 305 10.28 1.11 -0.96
C LYS A 305 9.45 -0.09 -1.45
N GLY A 306 9.55 -0.40 -2.73
CA GLY A 306 8.63 -1.32 -3.39
C GLY A 306 7.20 -0.80 -3.37
N LYS A 307 6.26 -1.55 -2.77
CA LYS A 307 4.87 -1.11 -2.57
C LYS A 307 4.67 -0.31 -1.27
N GLN A 308 5.66 -0.29 -0.37
CA GLN A 308 5.54 0.34 0.95
C GLN A 308 5.82 1.84 0.88
N LEU A 309 5.10 2.59 1.70
CA LEU A 309 5.30 4.00 1.99
C LEU A 309 5.95 4.12 3.37
N ILE A 310 7.16 4.68 3.42
CA ILE A 310 7.95 4.76 4.65
C ILE A 310 8.19 6.23 4.97
N PRO A 311 7.83 6.70 6.18
CA PRO A 311 8.18 8.04 6.62
C PRO A 311 9.71 8.22 6.65
N THR A 312 10.20 9.35 6.20
CA THR A 312 11.62 9.72 6.31
C THR A 312 11.91 10.36 7.67
N GLY A 313 13.18 10.57 7.99
CA GLY A 313 13.57 11.34 9.18
C GLY A 313 12.96 12.75 9.18
N ASP A 314 12.96 13.41 8.02
CA ASP A 314 12.33 14.72 7.86
C ASP A 314 10.80 14.67 8.07
N GLY A 315 10.14 13.60 7.58
CA GLY A 315 8.72 13.39 7.79
C GLY A 315 8.37 13.17 9.27
N ASN A 316 9.10 12.33 9.97
CA ASN A 316 8.93 12.10 11.40
C ASN A 316 9.25 13.37 12.21
N GLY A 317 10.30 14.10 11.85
CA GLY A 317 10.66 15.39 12.45
C GLY A 317 9.54 16.42 12.31
N LEU A 318 8.95 16.53 11.12
CA LEU A 318 7.83 17.45 10.87
C LEU A 318 6.64 17.15 11.79
N VAL A 319 6.19 15.89 11.84
CA VAL A 319 5.05 15.50 12.68
C VAL A 319 5.34 15.76 14.16
N ALA A 320 6.58 15.54 14.61
CA ALA A 320 6.98 15.73 16.01
C ALA A 320 7.03 17.19 16.47
N VAL A 321 7.11 18.17 15.53
CA VAL A 321 7.13 19.60 15.87
C VAL A 321 5.79 20.30 15.58
N LEU A 322 4.87 19.66 14.88
CA LEU A 322 3.55 20.20 14.62
C LEU A 322 2.67 20.09 15.87
N PRO A 323 1.82 21.10 16.14
CA PRO A 323 0.79 21.00 17.18
C PRO A 323 -0.18 19.85 16.92
N ASP A 324 -0.69 19.22 17.98
CA ASP A 324 -1.61 18.08 17.92
C ASP A 324 -2.83 18.37 17.05
N VAL A 325 -3.36 19.59 17.09
CA VAL A 325 -4.50 20.02 16.27
C VAL A 325 -4.25 19.85 14.76
N LEU A 326 -3.01 19.99 14.30
CA LEU A 326 -2.64 19.82 12.88
C LEU A 326 -2.29 18.37 12.53
N THR A 327 -2.06 17.53 13.52
CA THR A 327 -1.71 16.11 13.31
C THR A 327 -2.89 15.17 13.51
N SER A 328 -4.03 15.71 14.01
CA SER A 328 -5.29 14.96 14.21
C SER A 328 -6.22 15.10 13.00
N PRO A 329 -6.93 14.03 12.60
CA PRO A 329 -8.00 14.12 11.61
C PRO A 329 -9.25 14.85 12.12
N GLN A 330 -9.39 15.06 13.44
CA GLN A 330 -10.56 15.69 14.07
C GLN A 330 -10.81 17.11 13.54
N LEU A 331 -9.75 17.91 13.35
CA LEU A 331 -9.90 19.25 12.78
C LEU A 331 -10.61 19.23 11.43
N THR A 332 -10.27 18.27 10.57
CA THR A 332 -10.93 18.10 9.27
C THR A 332 -12.39 17.70 9.44
N ALA A 333 -12.70 16.77 10.34
CA ALA A 333 -14.06 16.35 10.63
C ALA A 333 -14.93 17.50 11.17
N GLU A 334 -14.40 18.30 12.10
CA GLU A 334 -15.10 19.48 12.65
C GLU A 334 -15.39 20.53 11.57
N TRP A 335 -14.45 20.75 10.67
CA TRP A 335 -14.63 21.69 9.56
C TRP A 335 -15.68 21.20 8.57
N GLU A 336 -15.65 19.93 8.17
CA GLU A 336 -16.63 19.34 7.25
C GLU A 336 -18.05 19.33 7.89
N ASN A 337 -18.15 19.06 9.20
CA ASN A 337 -19.41 19.19 9.93
C ASN A 337 -19.94 20.63 9.91
N THR A 338 -19.06 21.61 10.14
CA THR A 338 -19.44 23.04 10.11
C THR A 338 -19.86 23.47 8.70
N LEU A 339 -19.14 23.07 7.67
CA LEU A 339 -19.49 23.33 6.26
C LEU A 339 -20.86 22.72 5.91
N THR A 340 -21.12 21.51 6.40
CA THR A 340 -22.46 20.87 6.24
C THR A 340 -23.55 21.67 6.91
N GLN A 341 -23.32 22.23 8.10
CA GLN A 341 -24.30 23.10 8.79
C GLN A 341 -24.48 24.44 8.06
N ILE A 342 -23.41 24.99 7.47
CA ILE A 342 -23.52 26.20 6.64
C ILE A 342 -24.36 25.92 5.39
N ALA A 343 -24.13 24.81 4.71
CA ALA A 343 -24.91 24.40 3.54
C ALA A 343 -26.42 24.23 3.86
N LYS A 344 -26.72 23.78 5.09
CA LYS A 344 -28.09 23.66 5.62
C LYS A 344 -28.66 25.00 6.14
N GLY A 345 -27.92 26.11 6.07
CA GLY A 345 -28.32 27.42 6.59
C GLY A 345 -28.39 27.51 8.12
N LYS A 346 -27.70 26.60 8.83
CA LYS A 346 -27.72 26.49 10.29
C LYS A 346 -26.48 27.07 10.97
N ALA A 347 -25.44 27.44 10.22
CA ALA A 347 -24.22 28.07 10.71
C ALA A 347 -23.79 29.26 9.83
N ASP A 348 -23.00 30.19 10.41
CA ASP A 348 -22.51 31.39 9.76
C ASP A 348 -21.18 31.13 9.01
N ALA A 349 -21.18 31.38 7.71
CA ALA A 349 -19.99 31.21 6.85
C ALA A 349 -18.87 32.20 7.21
N ASP A 350 -19.23 33.47 7.51
CA ASP A 350 -18.24 34.48 7.87
C ASP A 350 -17.61 34.18 9.23
N GLY A 351 -18.41 33.67 10.18
CA GLY A 351 -17.91 33.20 11.48
C GLY A 351 -16.93 32.06 11.33
N PHE A 352 -17.22 31.09 10.44
CA PHE A 352 -16.31 29.99 10.13
C PHE A 352 -14.97 30.49 9.55
N MET A 353 -15.00 31.41 8.59
CA MET A 353 -13.80 31.97 8.00
C MET A 353 -12.97 32.76 9.03
N ARG A 354 -13.62 33.58 9.89
CA ARG A 354 -12.93 34.28 11.00
C ARG A 354 -12.27 33.30 11.97
N GLY A 355 -12.89 32.16 12.23
CA GLY A 355 -12.33 31.09 13.05
C GLY A 355 -11.05 30.50 12.46
N ILE A 356 -11.03 30.21 11.15
CA ILE A 356 -9.83 29.74 10.43
C ILE A 356 -8.71 30.78 10.49
N GLU A 357 -9.03 32.07 10.26
CA GLU A 357 -8.03 33.14 10.31
C GLU A 357 -7.44 33.30 11.72
N ALA A 358 -8.29 33.24 12.77
CA ALA A 358 -7.85 33.30 14.16
C ALA A 358 -6.91 32.14 14.50
N MET A 359 -7.29 30.91 14.16
CA MET A 359 -6.45 29.73 14.36
C MET A 359 -5.11 29.84 13.63
N ALA A 360 -5.10 30.29 12.36
CA ALA A 360 -3.89 30.46 11.61
C ALA A 360 -2.95 31.50 12.25
N ARG A 361 -3.49 32.62 12.76
CA ARG A 361 -2.73 33.63 13.48
C ARG A 361 -2.14 33.10 14.78
N GLU A 362 -2.94 32.36 15.54
CA GLU A 362 -2.51 31.72 16.79
C GLU A 362 -1.37 30.75 16.58
N LEU A 363 -1.49 29.85 15.59
CA LEU A 363 -0.45 28.91 15.23
C LEU A 363 0.88 29.58 14.84
N VAL A 364 0.81 30.66 14.06
CA VAL A 364 2.00 31.44 13.69
C VAL A 364 2.62 32.16 14.87
N GLN A 365 1.80 32.68 15.79
CA GLN A 365 2.27 33.37 16.99
C GLN A 365 2.86 32.43 18.03
N ALA A 366 2.25 31.25 18.21
CA ALA A 366 2.69 30.24 19.18
C ALA A 366 4.00 29.55 18.77
N HIS A 367 4.28 29.50 17.46
CA HIS A 367 5.44 28.76 16.92
C HIS A 367 6.33 29.66 16.05
N PRO A 368 6.84 30.79 16.56
CA PRO A 368 7.63 31.72 15.73
C PRO A 368 9.01 31.15 15.33
N ASN A 369 9.54 30.21 16.11
CA ASN A 369 10.84 29.60 15.89
C ASN A 369 10.82 28.11 16.29
N ILE A 370 11.42 27.27 15.46
CA ILE A 370 11.70 25.87 15.83
C ILE A 370 12.85 25.85 16.85
N SER A 371 12.66 25.17 17.99
CA SER A 371 13.69 25.02 19.04
C SER A 371 14.92 24.29 18.49
N ASP A 372 16.09 24.45 19.13
CA ASP A 372 17.30 23.74 18.71
C ASP A 372 17.18 22.23 18.94
N ALA A 373 16.40 21.80 19.93
CA ALA A 373 16.05 20.39 20.14
C ALA A 373 15.21 19.84 18.98
N ASP A 374 14.25 20.60 18.49
CA ASP A 374 13.42 20.22 17.35
C ASP A 374 14.20 20.26 16.02
N LYS A 375 15.08 21.23 15.84
CA LYS A 375 16.03 21.25 14.70
C LYS A 375 16.92 20.01 14.69
N ALA A 376 17.27 19.46 15.86
CA ALA A 376 18.04 18.24 15.96
C ALA A 376 17.25 17.01 15.44
N ARG A 377 15.90 17.00 15.51
CA ARG A 377 15.04 15.94 14.99
C ARG A 377 15.05 15.85 13.46
N PHE A 378 15.31 16.96 12.77
CA PHE A 378 15.49 17.03 11.32
C PHE A 378 16.92 16.70 10.87
N LYS A 379 17.86 16.59 11.80
CA LYS A 379 19.18 16.07 11.49
C LYS A 379 19.08 14.56 11.36
N GLU A 380 18.85 14.07 10.13
CA GLU A 380 19.13 12.68 9.84
C GLU A 380 20.58 12.40 10.26
N ASP A 381 20.81 11.26 10.91
CA ASP A 381 22.11 10.61 10.91
C ASP A 381 22.40 10.17 9.46
N LYS A 382 22.77 11.13 8.64
CA LYS A 382 23.15 10.84 7.24
C LYS A 382 24.33 9.88 7.31
N PRO A 383 24.27 8.75 6.63
CA PRO A 383 25.36 7.80 6.67
C PRO A 383 26.64 8.49 6.21
N VAL A 384 27.66 8.42 7.05
CA VAL A 384 28.98 8.96 6.72
C VAL A 384 29.58 8.10 5.61
N ILE A 385 29.80 8.71 4.44
CA ILE A 385 30.40 8.05 3.27
C ILE A 385 31.91 7.88 3.43
N GLY A 386 32.55 8.78 4.15
CA GLY A 386 33.98 8.77 4.40
C GLY A 386 34.48 10.03 5.09
N LYS A 387 35.80 10.17 5.19
CA LYS A 387 36.46 11.35 5.71
C LYS A 387 36.83 12.32 4.60
N CYS A 388 36.66 13.61 4.86
CA CYS A 388 37.03 14.65 3.91
C CYS A 388 38.58 14.74 3.76
N PRO A 389 39.12 14.65 2.54
CA PRO A 389 40.57 14.72 2.34
C PRO A 389 41.15 16.12 2.63
N ARG A 390 40.32 17.18 2.66
CA ARG A 390 40.77 18.54 2.93
C ARG A 390 40.81 18.89 4.42
N CYS A 391 39.80 18.47 5.21
CA CYS A 391 39.67 18.91 6.61
C CYS A 391 39.47 17.76 7.60
N GLY A 392 39.41 16.50 7.15
CA GLY A 392 39.16 15.33 8.00
C GLY A 392 37.74 15.16 8.52
N GLY A 393 36.84 16.14 8.24
CA GLY A 393 35.44 16.09 8.63
C GLY A 393 34.67 14.96 7.94
N SER A 394 33.48 14.66 8.43
CA SER A 394 32.63 13.64 7.81
C SER A 394 32.05 14.11 6.47
N VAL A 395 32.07 13.24 5.46
CA VAL A 395 31.42 13.46 4.15
C VAL A 395 30.11 12.69 4.11
N TYR A 396 29.05 13.37 3.72
CA TYR A 396 27.70 12.85 3.65
C TYR A 396 27.18 12.77 2.21
N GLU A 397 26.20 11.91 1.99
CA GLU A 397 25.49 11.83 0.71
C GLU A 397 24.36 12.85 0.67
N GLY A 398 24.39 13.78 -0.28
CA GLY A 398 23.29 14.64 -0.66
C GLY A 398 22.55 14.12 -1.88
N ARG A 399 21.44 14.78 -2.22
CA ARG A 399 20.63 14.41 -3.40
C ARG A 399 21.43 14.50 -4.71
N LYS A 400 22.27 15.53 -4.86
CA LYS A 400 23.03 15.82 -6.09
C LYS A 400 24.56 15.65 -5.94
N ASN A 401 25.05 15.44 -4.71
CA ASN A 401 26.48 15.47 -4.42
C ASN A 401 26.84 14.64 -3.17
N TYR A 402 28.14 14.45 -2.97
CA TYR A 402 28.74 14.05 -1.70
C TYR A 402 29.50 15.26 -1.16
N TYR A 403 29.19 15.71 0.05
CA TYR A 403 29.68 16.99 0.58
C TYR A 403 30.24 16.86 2.01
N CYS A 404 31.21 17.69 2.32
CA CYS A 404 31.75 17.76 3.68
C CYS A 404 30.75 18.44 4.62
N GLY A 405 30.53 17.86 5.80
CA GLY A 405 29.65 18.41 6.84
C GLY A 405 30.22 19.60 7.58
N ASN A 406 31.53 19.87 7.46
CA ASN A 406 32.13 21.09 7.97
C ASN A 406 31.77 22.27 7.08
N ARG A 407 31.08 23.28 7.64
CA ARG A 407 30.58 24.47 6.92
C ARG A 407 31.69 25.35 6.33
N ASP A 408 32.87 25.28 6.93
CA ASP A 408 34.05 26.04 6.49
C ASP A 408 34.84 25.29 5.40
N CYS A 409 34.40 24.11 4.99
CA CYS A 409 35.05 23.28 4.01
C CYS A 409 34.22 23.16 2.74
N ALA A 410 34.71 23.68 1.64
CA ALA A 410 34.03 23.66 0.35
C ALA A 410 34.17 22.30 -0.43
N PHE A 411 34.66 21.24 0.21
CA PHE A 411 34.83 19.95 -0.46
C PHE A 411 33.49 19.35 -0.88
N THR A 412 33.31 19.14 -2.18
CA THR A 412 32.09 18.58 -2.76
C THR A 412 32.40 17.78 -4.03
N MET A 413 31.89 16.54 -4.07
CA MET A 413 31.96 15.67 -5.25
C MET A 413 30.54 15.60 -5.87
N TRP A 414 30.36 16.06 -7.11
CA TRP A 414 29.07 16.10 -7.78
C TRP A 414 28.73 14.76 -8.43
N LYS A 415 27.48 14.27 -8.26
CA LYS A 415 27.03 13.00 -8.86
C LYS A 415 26.94 13.06 -10.37
N ASN A 416 26.68 14.24 -10.92
CA ASN A 416 26.66 14.55 -12.35
C ASN A 416 27.98 15.17 -12.83
N ASP A 417 29.09 14.76 -12.23
CA ASP A 417 30.40 15.26 -12.68
C ASP A 417 30.70 14.80 -14.11
N ARG A 418 31.18 15.74 -14.93
CA ARG A 418 31.49 15.51 -16.34
C ARG A 418 32.42 14.31 -16.59
N PHE A 419 33.34 14.07 -15.70
CA PHE A 419 34.25 12.91 -15.81
C PHE A 419 33.48 11.57 -15.82
N PHE A 420 32.46 11.41 -14.99
CA PHE A 420 31.63 10.20 -14.93
C PHE A 420 30.60 10.17 -16.05
N GLU A 421 30.00 11.30 -16.40
CA GLU A 421 29.06 11.41 -17.53
C GLU A 421 29.69 11.01 -18.87
N GLU A 422 30.85 11.57 -19.20
CA GLU A 422 31.60 11.23 -20.43
C GLU A 422 32.00 9.75 -20.47
N ARG A 423 32.15 9.10 -19.32
CA ARG A 423 32.46 7.68 -19.20
C ARG A 423 31.24 6.78 -19.04
N LYS A 424 30.04 7.34 -19.20
CA LYS A 424 28.74 6.65 -19.10
C LYS A 424 28.63 5.79 -17.83
N THR A 425 29.12 6.30 -16.71
CA THR A 425 29.21 5.58 -15.44
C THR A 425 28.52 6.41 -14.34
N ALA A 426 27.61 5.78 -13.58
CA ALA A 426 27.01 6.42 -12.43
C ALA A 426 28.02 6.59 -11.28
N PHE A 427 28.10 7.79 -10.71
CA PHE A 427 28.93 8.04 -9.54
C PHE A 427 28.19 7.63 -8.26
N THR A 428 28.37 6.39 -7.86
CA THR A 428 27.66 5.76 -6.74
C THR A 428 28.32 6.04 -5.37
N PRO A 429 27.57 5.88 -4.24
CA PRO A 429 28.13 5.97 -2.89
C PRO A 429 29.36 5.06 -2.67
N LYS A 430 29.34 3.87 -3.28
CA LYS A 430 30.44 2.91 -3.17
C LYS A 430 31.73 3.43 -3.82
N ILE A 431 31.61 4.08 -4.98
CA ILE A 431 32.74 4.71 -5.67
C ILE A 431 33.24 5.90 -4.85
N ALA A 432 32.35 6.75 -4.33
CA ALA A 432 32.66 7.90 -3.50
C ALA A 432 33.40 7.45 -2.20
N ALA A 433 32.90 6.44 -1.52
CA ALA A 433 33.54 5.88 -0.31
C ALA A 433 34.95 5.38 -0.58
N ALA A 434 35.17 4.66 -1.68
CA ALA A 434 36.49 4.16 -2.05
C ALA A 434 37.47 5.32 -2.38
N LEU A 435 36.99 6.35 -3.10
CA LEU A 435 37.79 7.54 -3.38
C LEU A 435 38.16 8.32 -2.13
N LEU A 436 37.24 8.44 -1.16
CA LEU A 436 37.50 9.13 0.11
C LEU A 436 38.42 8.35 1.04
N LYS A 437 38.35 6.99 1.00
CA LYS A 437 39.16 6.12 1.84
C LYS A 437 40.58 5.96 1.32
N ASP A 438 40.71 5.62 0.04
CA ASP A 438 41.96 5.14 -0.56
C ASP A 438 42.50 6.09 -1.64
N GLY A 439 41.85 7.22 -1.90
CA GLY A 439 42.15 8.13 -3.00
C GLY A 439 41.89 7.53 -4.39
N LYS A 440 41.42 6.28 -4.44
CA LYS A 440 41.22 5.51 -5.68
C LYS A 440 40.02 4.56 -5.60
N ALA A 441 39.37 4.29 -6.72
CA ALA A 441 38.26 3.35 -6.83
C ALA A 441 38.39 2.48 -8.08
N LYS A 442 38.24 1.15 -7.95
CA LYS A 442 38.12 0.24 -9.11
C LYS A 442 36.71 0.35 -9.67
N VAL A 443 36.59 0.69 -10.96
CA VAL A 443 35.32 0.87 -11.66
C VAL A 443 35.30 0.00 -12.91
N LYS A 444 34.29 -0.84 -13.03
CA LYS A 444 34.10 -1.72 -14.20
C LYS A 444 33.36 -1.00 -15.31
N LYS A 445 33.64 -1.38 -16.57
CA LYS A 445 32.96 -0.92 -17.77
C LYS A 445 32.96 0.59 -17.97
N LEU A 446 34.06 1.28 -17.62
CA LEU A 446 34.25 2.68 -17.96
C LEU A 446 34.29 2.84 -19.48
N TYR A 447 33.48 3.74 -20.01
CA TYR A 447 33.52 4.07 -21.45
C TYR A 447 34.72 4.98 -21.76
N SER A 448 35.46 4.66 -22.84
CA SER A 448 36.55 5.49 -23.35
C SER A 448 36.05 6.34 -24.51
N PRO A 449 35.95 7.68 -24.35
CA PRO A 449 35.56 8.55 -25.47
C PRO A 449 36.50 8.51 -26.65
N LYS A 450 37.80 8.16 -26.43
CA LYS A 450 38.81 8.09 -27.47
C LYS A 450 38.70 6.84 -28.33
N THR A 451 38.34 5.68 -27.76
CA THR A 451 38.33 4.39 -28.45
C THR A 451 36.94 3.84 -28.72
N GLY A 452 35.90 4.45 -28.16
CA GLY A 452 34.50 3.97 -28.24
C GLY A 452 34.22 2.65 -27.50
N LYS A 453 35.21 2.10 -26.76
CA LYS A 453 35.11 0.80 -26.07
C LYS A 453 35.03 0.97 -24.54
N THR A 454 34.52 -0.03 -23.88
CA THR A 454 34.51 -0.08 -22.40
C THR A 454 35.76 -0.82 -21.90
N TYR A 455 36.25 -0.41 -20.73
CA TYR A 455 37.37 -1.01 -20.03
C TYR A 455 37.17 -0.98 -18.51
N ASP A 456 37.88 -1.87 -17.82
CA ASP A 456 37.93 -1.81 -16.36
C ASP A 456 39.13 -0.94 -15.95
N GLY A 457 38.84 0.08 -15.11
CA GLY A 457 39.86 1.09 -14.80
C GLY A 457 39.89 1.43 -13.31
N LEU A 458 40.99 2.09 -12.94
CA LEU A 458 41.15 2.71 -11.62
C LEU A 458 40.91 4.20 -11.75
N VAL A 459 39.90 4.71 -11.05
CA VAL A 459 39.62 6.14 -10.93
C VAL A 459 40.37 6.68 -9.72
N LEU A 460 41.10 7.74 -9.93
CA LEU A 460 41.89 8.43 -8.90
C LEU A 460 41.24 9.77 -8.56
N LEU A 461 41.18 10.10 -7.26
CA LEU A 461 40.79 11.41 -6.79
C LEU A 461 41.95 12.39 -7.01
N ALA A 462 41.75 13.45 -7.74
CA ALA A 462 42.73 14.48 -8.03
C ALA A 462 42.25 15.84 -7.49
N ASP A 463 42.12 15.92 -6.15
CA ASP A 463 41.70 17.15 -5.49
C ASP A 463 42.87 18.12 -5.37
N THR A 464 42.73 19.29 -5.98
CA THR A 464 43.74 20.36 -5.96
C THR A 464 43.39 21.45 -4.94
N GLY A 465 42.36 21.24 -4.11
CA GLY A 465 41.91 22.25 -3.14
C GLY A 465 41.04 23.35 -3.73
N GLY A 466 40.81 23.36 -5.05
CA GLY A 466 39.99 24.35 -5.74
C GLY A 466 38.47 24.19 -5.53
N LYS A 467 37.68 24.98 -6.28
CA LYS A 467 36.21 24.94 -6.23
C LYS A 467 35.62 23.58 -6.62
N TYR A 468 36.29 22.86 -7.50
CA TYR A 468 35.83 21.57 -8.03
C TYR A 468 36.84 20.47 -7.73
N VAL A 469 36.36 19.28 -7.45
CA VAL A 469 37.13 18.05 -7.29
C VAL A 469 37.30 17.43 -8.67
N ASN A 470 38.51 17.04 -9.03
CA ASN A 470 38.83 16.44 -10.32
C ASN A 470 39.14 14.92 -10.18
N TYR A 471 39.03 14.21 -11.28
CA TYR A 471 39.26 12.77 -11.34
C TYR A 471 40.18 12.41 -12.51
N ARG A 472 40.95 11.34 -12.36
CA ARG A 472 41.76 10.75 -13.43
C ARG A 472 41.45 9.25 -13.53
N ALA A 473 41.48 8.69 -14.74
CA ALA A 473 41.32 7.26 -14.96
C ALA A 473 42.61 6.67 -15.52
N THR A 474 43.01 5.52 -14.97
CA THR A 474 44.08 4.69 -15.50
C THR A 474 43.54 3.31 -15.81
N VAL A 475 44.10 2.63 -16.83
CA VAL A 475 43.71 1.24 -17.15
C VAL A 475 44.25 0.34 -16.03
N SER A 476 43.43 -0.53 -15.48
CA SER A 476 43.86 -1.55 -14.53
C SER A 476 44.69 -2.61 -15.32
N ARG A 477 46.00 -2.54 -15.28
CA ARG A 477 46.83 -3.64 -15.68
C ARG A 477 46.98 -4.58 -14.50
N ASP A 478 46.16 -5.59 -14.39
CA ASP A 478 46.40 -6.75 -13.53
C ASP A 478 47.51 -7.60 -14.17
N ARG A 479 48.76 -7.15 -14.03
CA ARG A 479 49.97 -7.98 -14.13
C ARG A 479 51.11 -7.33 -13.33
N GLU A 480 51.71 -8.16 -12.45
CA GLU A 480 52.93 -7.89 -11.69
C GLU A 480 52.77 -7.16 -10.34
N LEU A 481 52.46 -7.93 -9.34
CA LEU A 481 53.13 -7.91 -8.03
C LEU A 481 53.04 -9.30 -7.41
N THR A 482 53.60 -10.28 -8.12
CA THR A 482 54.11 -11.53 -7.56
C THR A 482 55.53 -11.66 -8.08
N GLN A 483 56.48 -11.02 -7.37
CA GLN A 483 57.89 -11.34 -7.28
C GLN A 483 58.62 -10.09 -6.78
N GLN A 484 58.87 -10.06 -5.53
CA GLN A 484 60.18 -9.84 -4.94
C GLN A 484 60.06 -9.65 -3.44
N ALA A 485 60.55 -10.70 -2.75
CA ALA A 485 61.10 -10.91 -1.42
C ALA A 485 60.13 -10.87 -0.26
#